data_7ce90f9788f88a54d9d2a2fd7b901310
#
_entry.id   7ce90f9788f88a54d9d2a2fd7b901310
#
_cell.length_a   1.000
_cell.length_b   1.000
_cell.length_c   1.000
_cell.angle_alpha   90.00
_cell.angle_beta   90.00
_cell.angle_gamma   90.00
#
_symmetry.space_group_name_H-M   'P 1'
#
loop_
_entity.id
_entity.type
_entity.pdbx_description
1 polymer ?
#
loop_
_entity_poly.entity_id
_entity_poly.type
_entity_poly.pdbx_seq_one_letter_code
_entity_poly.pdbx_strand_id
1 'polypeptide(L)'
;MNPGTSDGMVEGGVKMPLVLAGPILRRLTAQRLTLWLVLSEPVRVRLELSCGEVSPRTLALEPGSVGCRQLSAGARLHYLLLDLRLAEPLPTDRWIGYQIALQPLAGADVPWQDWSDWAAELCYPGKCSPGFVLPVRVAALLHGSCRKPHFRGGDGLVQADRLLARCVAAADEACQPGAADTLPAWPSALVLSGDQIYTDDVAGPMLRAIHRLIERLGLPTEFLSGVGEVELMDSEALYRHRRGYYRRETLLPRHRRNYPLIEVLFGGVEKPVFTTDSAHNHLITLAEVLAMYLLVWSPAPWKLIELDPPPGLDAAARALYDAERTAIEAFVAELPAVRRLFAHLPVAMIFDDHDITDDWNLSREREEIAYGHPFSKRVIGNALLAYLLNQAWGNCPESFDEEMLELLQRSLASPGTNPHEDCIERLLRFDQWHYTWPTTPALVVIDSRTHRWRSESAASKPSGLMDWEALTDLQQTLRDRPAVLLVSPAPVSYTHLRAHETAL
;
A
#
# COMPACT_ATOMS: atom_id res chain seq x y z
N MET A 1 -7.43 51.98 0.65
CA MET A 1 -6.23 51.22 1.01
C MET A 1 -6.60 49.75 0.90
N ASN A 2 -6.18 49.11 -0.20
CA ASN A 2 -6.40 47.71 -0.45
C ASN A 2 -5.32 46.92 0.30
N PRO A 3 -5.66 45.84 1.02
CA PRO A 3 -4.67 44.87 1.46
C PRO A 3 -4.40 43.88 0.31
N GLY A 4 -3.15 43.89 -0.13
CA GLY A 4 -2.65 43.05 -1.21
C GLY A 4 -2.75 41.55 -0.90
N THR A 5 -3.10 40.84 -1.90
CA THR A 5 -2.94 39.41 -2.04
C THR A 5 -1.46 39.06 -1.89
N SER A 6 -1.10 38.40 -0.81
CA SER A 6 0.23 37.80 -0.65
C SER A 6 0.28 36.51 -1.48
N ASP A 7 0.73 36.65 -2.70
CA ASP A 7 1.21 35.59 -3.55
C ASP A 7 2.49 35.04 -2.89
N GLY A 8 2.38 33.91 -2.19
CA GLY A 8 3.49 33.27 -1.50
C GLY A 8 4.47 32.63 -2.48
N MET A 9 5.32 33.42 -3.09
CA MET A 9 6.51 32.96 -3.78
C MET A 9 7.48 32.41 -2.73
N VAL A 10 7.51 31.06 -2.59
CA VAL A 10 8.58 30.35 -1.89
C VAL A 10 9.75 30.23 -2.84
N GLU A 11 10.85 30.89 -2.51
CA GLU A 11 12.13 30.82 -3.23
C GLU A 11 12.54 29.36 -3.49
N GLY A 12 12.73 29.00 -4.79
CA GLY A 12 13.56 27.86 -5.21
C GLY A 12 13.00 26.46 -5.01
N GLY A 13 11.78 26.25 -4.51
CA GLY A 13 11.24 24.91 -4.22
C GLY A 13 10.60 24.23 -5.44
N VAL A 14 10.83 22.92 -5.60
CA VAL A 14 10.13 22.07 -6.57
C VAL A 14 8.62 22.20 -6.36
N LYS A 15 7.87 22.47 -7.44
CA LYS A 15 6.40 22.58 -7.40
C LYS A 15 5.78 21.26 -6.91
N MET A 16 4.80 21.35 -6.01
CA MET A 16 4.05 20.19 -5.54
C MET A 16 3.27 19.54 -6.72
N PRO A 17 3.50 18.26 -7.03
CA PRO A 17 2.71 17.57 -8.05
C PRO A 17 1.27 17.37 -7.58
N LEU A 18 0.30 17.52 -8.47
CA LEU A 18 -1.11 17.28 -8.15
C LEU A 18 -1.34 15.80 -7.78
N VAL A 19 -0.74 14.88 -8.53
CA VAL A 19 -0.84 13.42 -8.27
C VAL A 19 0.43 12.92 -7.62
N LEU A 20 0.33 12.50 -6.37
CA LEU A 20 1.43 11.95 -5.57
C LEU A 20 1.65 10.47 -5.84
N ALA A 21 0.59 9.68 -6.02
CA ALA A 21 0.68 8.26 -6.37
C ALA A 21 -0.54 7.81 -7.20
N GLY A 22 -0.37 6.72 -7.95
CA GLY A 22 -1.39 6.20 -8.86
C GLY A 22 -1.37 6.87 -10.25
N PRO A 23 -2.38 6.57 -11.10
CA PRO A 23 -3.52 5.71 -10.81
C PRO A 23 -3.13 4.25 -10.60
N ILE A 24 -3.80 3.56 -9.69
CA ILE A 24 -3.73 2.12 -9.57
C ILE A 24 -5.08 1.55 -10.00
N LEU A 25 -5.08 0.73 -11.04
CA LEU A 25 -6.27 0.00 -11.46
C LEU A 25 -6.55 -1.10 -10.42
N ARG A 26 -7.74 -1.05 -9.84
CA ARG A 26 -8.14 -1.98 -8.79
C ARG A 26 -9.18 -2.96 -9.33
N ARG A 27 -10.23 -3.25 -8.60
CA ARG A 27 -11.27 -4.19 -9.04
C ARG A 27 -11.89 -3.78 -10.37
N LEU A 28 -11.83 -4.70 -11.34
CA LEU A 28 -12.34 -4.52 -12.69
C LEU A 28 -13.30 -5.64 -13.05
N THR A 29 -14.49 -5.30 -13.52
CA THR A 29 -15.46 -6.22 -14.10
C THR A 29 -16.14 -5.56 -15.29
N ALA A 30 -16.98 -6.27 -16.01
CA ALA A 30 -17.73 -5.66 -17.12
C ALA A 30 -18.55 -4.43 -16.72
N GLN A 31 -19.04 -4.38 -15.48
CA GLN A 31 -19.91 -3.29 -14.99
C GLN A 31 -19.27 -2.50 -13.83
N ARG A 32 -17.97 -2.68 -13.56
CA ARG A 32 -17.28 -1.96 -12.49
C ARG A 32 -15.87 -1.61 -12.88
N LEU A 33 -15.51 -0.35 -12.64
CA LEU A 33 -14.14 0.15 -12.76
C LEU A 33 -13.76 0.83 -11.45
N THR A 34 -12.71 0.34 -10.80
CA THR A 34 -12.19 0.93 -9.56
C THR A 34 -10.79 1.45 -9.81
N LEU A 35 -10.53 2.72 -9.51
CA LEU A 35 -9.23 3.39 -9.61
C LEU A 35 -8.90 4.06 -8.28
N TRP A 36 -7.65 3.92 -7.85
CA TRP A 36 -7.11 4.52 -6.64
C TRP A 36 -6.00 5.51 -6.98
N LEU A 37 -6.04 6.70 -6.38
CA LEU A 37 -5.03 7.75 -6.53
C LEU A 37 -4.77 8.44 -5.18
N VAL A 38 -3.62 9.10 -5.08
CA VAL A 38 -3.31 10.02 -3.99
C VAL A 38 -2.90 11.37 -4.58
N LEU A 39 -3.46 12.42 -4.01
CA LEU A 39 -3.42 13.77 -4.52
C LEU A 39 -2.86 14.74 -3.47
N SER A 40 -2.29 15.86 -3.92
CA SER A 40 -1.86 16.94 -3.03
C SER A 40 -2.97 17.95 -2.70
N GLU A 41 -4.08 17.92 -3.44
CA GLU A 41 -5.23 18.79 -3.27
C GLU A 41 -6.53 18.02 -3.56
N PRO A 42 -7.68 18.39 -2.96
CA PRO A 42 -8.99 17.86 -3.37
C PRO A 42 -9.33 18.29 -4.79
N VAL A 43 -9.95 17.37 -5.56
CA VAL A 43 -10.21 17.59 -6.99
C VAL A 43 -11.62 17.22 -7.42
N ARG A 44 -12.09 17.82 -8.53
CA ARG A 44 -13.09 17.22 -9.43
C ARG A 44 -12.41 16.30 -10.41
N VAL A 45 -13.11 15.27 -10.83
CA VAL A 45 -12.57 14.27 -11.76
C VAL A 45 -13.41 14.22 -13.03
N ARG A 46 -12.76 14.18 -14.17
CA ARG A 46 -13.33 13.78 -15.44
C ARG A 46 -12.64 12.52 -15.91
N LEU A 47 -13.39 11.45 -16.05
CA LEU A 47 -12.90 10.19 -16.60
C LEU A 47 -13.55 9.96 -17.94
N GLU A 48 -12.74 9.69 -18.96
CA GLU A 48 -13.17 9.32 -20.29
C GLU A 48 -12.70 7.90 -20.61
N LEU A 49 -13.62 7.06 -21.09
CA LEU A 49 -13.32 5.69 -21.51
C LEU A 49 -13.52 5.59 -23.02
N SER A 50 -12.54 5.05 -23.73
CA SER A 50 -12.56 4.89 -25.19
C SER A 50 -12.28 3.44 -25.59
N CYS A 51 -13.02 2.93 -26.57
CA CYS A 51 -12.81 1.59 -27.11
C CYS A 51 -13.05 1.59 -28.63
N GLY A 52 -11.98 1.52 -29.40
CA GLY A 52 -12.04 1.53 -30.87
C GLY A 52 -12.69 2.81 -31.41
N GLU A 53 -13.57 2.66 -32.43
CA GLU A 53 -14.25 3.77 -33.12
C GLU A 53 -15.54 4.23 -32.40
N VAL A 54 -15.89 3.64 -31.26
CA VAL A 54 -17.09 4.02 -30.48
C VAL A 54 -16.84 5.37 -29.80
N SER A 55 -17.86 6.25 -29.81
CA SER A 55 -17.78 7.54 -29.11
C SER A 55 -17.35 7.36 -27.65
N PRO A 56 -16.37 8.14 -27.17
CA PRO A 56 -15.90 8.04 -25.80
C PRO A 56 -17.02 8.27 -24.78
N ARG A 57 -17.00 7.53 -23.66
CA ARG A 57 -17.87 7.77 -22.52
C ARG A 57 -17.18 8.69 -21.53
N THR A 58 -17.80 9.82 -21.26
CA THR A 58 -17.28 10.78 -20.30
C THR A 58 -18.11 10.75 -19.02
N LEU A 59 -17.42 10.61 -17.87
CA LEU A 59 -17.99 10.67 -16.53
C LEU A 59 -17.39 11.89 -15.82
N ALA A 60 -18.24 12.82 -15.40
CA ALA A 60 -17.84 13.95 -14.56
C ALA A 60 -18.24 13.64 -13.10
N LEU A 61 -17.29 13.72 -12.18
CA LEU A 61 -17.45 13.28 -10.81
C LEU A 61 -17.03 14.39 -9.83
N GLU A 62 -17.96 14.75 -8.95
CA GLU A 62 -17.71 15.67 -7.85
C GLU A 62 -17.23 14.89 -6.61
N PRO A 63 -16.39 15.49 -5.75
CA PRO A 63 -16.01 14.89 -4.47
C PRO A 63 -17.24 14.52 -3.63
N GLY A 64 -17.24 13.30 -3.09
CA GLY A 64 -18.37 12.79 -2.29
C GLY A 64 -19.60 12.34 -3.10
N SER A 65 -19.58 12.46 -4.45
CA SER A 65 -20.61 11.85 -5.28
C SER A 65 -20.50 10.31 -5.29
N VAL A 66 -21.57 9.65 -5.71
CA VAL A 66 -21.60 8.20 -5.84
C VAL A 66 -20.45 7.73 -6.73
N GLY A 67 -19.58 6.86 -6.21
CA GLY A 67 -18.42 6.34 -6.91
C GLY A 67 -17.19 7.24 -6.91
N CYS A 68 -17.21 8.39 -6.21
CA CYS A 68 -16.06 9.29 -6.07
C CYS A 68 -15.87 9.70 -4.61
N ARG A 69 -15.05 8.98 -3.88
CA ARG A 69 -14.76 9.23 -2.47
C ARG A 69 -13.37 9.81 -2.29
N GLN A 70 -13.26 10.89 -1.52
CA GLN A 70 -11.99 11.47 -1.11
C GLN A 70 -11.88 11.48 0.41
N LEU A 71 -10.70 11.09 0.93
CA LEU A 71 -10.34 11.12 2.35
C LEU A 71 -9.05 11.92 2.51
N SER A 72 -9.02 12.85 3.48
CA SER A 72 -7.88 13.74 3.70
C SER A 72 -7.08 13.31 4.91
N ALA A 73 -5.77 13.10 4.74
CA ALA A 73 -4.84 12.73 5.80
C ALA A 73 -3.85 13.87 6.15
N GLY A 74 -4.20 15.11 5.85
CA GLY A 74 -3.39 16.30 6.08
C GLY A 74 -3.69 17.39 5.07
N ALA A 75 -2.89 18.45 5.10
CA ALA A 75 -3.09 19.61 4.22
C ALA A 75 -2.84 19.30 2.74
N ARG A 76 -1.94 18.35 2.47
CA ARG A 76 -1.48 17.99 1.11
C ARG A 76 -1.43 16.49 0.88
N LEU A 77 -2.33 15.74 1.50
CA LEU A 77 -2.47 14.30 1.30
C LEU A 77 -3.94 13.92 1.27
N HIS A 78 -4.44 13.61 0.07
CA HIS A 78 -5.83 13.28 -0.19
C HIS A 78 -5.92 11.97 -0.97
N TYR A 79 -6.52 10.95 -0.37
CA TYR A 79 -6.80 9.67 -1.01
C TYR A 79 -8.07 9.78 -1.83
N LEU A 80 -8.03 9.35 -3.07
CA LEU A 80 -9.16 9.31 -3.98
C LEU A 80 -9.44 7.87 -4.42
N LEU A 81 -10.63 7.39 -4.17
CA LEU A 81 -11.14 6.15 -4.75
C LEU A 81 -12.30 6.47 -5.69
N LEU A 82 -12.14 6.08 -6.94
CA LEU A 82 -13.19 6.01 -7.93
C LEU A 82 -13.69 4.56 -7.98
N ASP A 83 -14.91 4.30 -7.55
CA ASP A 83 -15.56 2.99 -7.62
C ASP A 83 -16.85 3.08 -8.45
N LEU A 84 -16.68 3.00 -9.76
CA LEU A 84 -17.68 3.32 -10.73
C LEU A 84 -18.50 2.09 -11.12
N ARG A 85 -19.83 2.19 -10.99
CA ARG A 85 -20.78 1.24 -11.53
C ARG A 85 -21.22 1.73 -12.91
N LEU A 86 -20.92 0.94 -13.93
CA LEU A 86 -21.16 1.32 -15.31
C LEU A 86 -22.53 0.81 -15.77
N ALA A 87 -23.35 1.70 -16.31
CA ALA A 87 -24.68 1.36 -16.84
C ALA A 87 -24.59 0.39 -18.02
N GLU A 88 -23.58 0.57 -18.86
CA GLU A 88 -23.29 -0.32 -19.99
C GLU A 88 -21.99 -1.09 -19.71
N PRO A 89 -21.97 -2.41 -19.99
CA PRO A 89 -20.79 -3.21 -19.74
C PRO A 89 -19.60 -2.78 -20.60
N LEU A 90 -18.41 -2.92 -20.03
CA LEU A 90 -17.15 -2.80 -20.76
C LEU A 90 -17.01 -3.97 -21.73
N PRO A 91 -16.47 -3.73 -22.94
CA PRO A 91 -16.13 -4.80 -23.86
C PRO A 91 -15.01 -5.68 -23.29
N THR A 92 -15.03 -6.95 -23.65
CA THR A 92 -14.00 -7.92 -23.26
C THR A 92 -12.98 -8.17 -24.35
N ASP A 93 -11.79 -8.64 -23.98
CA ASP A 93 -10.68 -9.03 -24.89
C ASP A 93 -10.28 -7.94 -25.89
N ARG A 94 -10.48 -6.68 -25.50
CA ARG A 94 -10.13 -5.50 -26.29
C ARG A 94 -9.45 -4.46 -25.42
N TRP A 95 -8.61 -3.64 -26.03
CA TRP A 95 -8.04 -2.48 -25.39
C TRP A 95 -9.11 -1.43 -25.10
N ILE A 96 -9.16 -0.97 -23.86
CA ILE A 96 -9.99 0.12 -23.39
C ILE A 96 -9.05 1.20 -22.89
N GLY A 97 -8.95 2.30 -23.64
CA GLY A 97 -8.22 3.47 -23.22
C GLY A 97 -8.99 4.26 -22.16
N TYR A 98 -8.29 4.90 -21.25
CA TYR A 98 -8.92 5.84 -20.31
C TYR A 98 -8.10 7.11 -20.19
N GLN A 99 -8.78 8.23 -19.99
CA GLN A 99 -8.17 9.52 -19.71
C GLN A 99 -8.72 10.05 -18.39
N ILE A 100 -7.84 10.46 -17.49
CA ILE A 100 -8.21 11.09 -16.22
C ILE A 100 -7.75 12.54 -16.29
N ALA A 101 -8.72 13.45 -16.22
CA ALA A 101 -8.45 14.86 -16.01
C ALA A 101 -8.91 15.26 -14.60
N LEU A 102 -8.09 16.03 -13.92
CA LEU A 102 -8.27 16.46 -12.55
C LEU A 102 -8.32 17.98 -12.48
N GLN A 103 -9.25 18.53 -11.70
CA GLN A 103 -9.35 19.97 -11.45
C GLN A 103 -9.31 20.22 -9.95
N PRO A 104 -8.25 20.88 -9.43
CA PRO A 104 -8.21 21.31 -8.03
C PRO A 104 -9.40 22.16 -7.63
N LEU A 105 -9.90 21.97 -6.39
CA LEU A 105 -11.03 22.73 -5.87
C LEU A 105 -10.64 24.15 -5.38
N ALA A 106 -9.36 24.44 -5.28
CA ALA A 106 -8.84 25.66 -4.66
C ALA A 106 -9.17 26.97 -5.43
N GLY A 107 -9.89 26.93 -6.57
CA GLY A 107 -10.31 28.12 -7.31
C GLY A 107 -11.30 27.80 -8.43
N ALA A 108 -12.17 28.76 -8.75
CA ALA A 108 -13.18 28.57 -9.82
C ALA A 108 -12.58 28.48 -11.23
N ASP A 109 -11.39 29.05 -11.44
CA ASP A 109 -10.72 29.19 -12.75
C ASP A 109 -9.46 28.31 -12.88
N VAL A 110 -9.26 27.29 -11.99
CA VAL A 110 -8.11 26.40 -12.11
C VAL A 110 -8.33 25.47 -13.33
N PRO A 111 -7.35 25.38 -14.25
CA PRO A 111 -7.50 24.54 -15.42
C PRO A 111 -7.51 23.06 -15.06
N TRP A 112 -8.19 22.27 -15.88
CA TRP A 112 -8.10 20.81 -15.85
C TRP A 112 -6.66 20.39 -16.21
N GLN A 113 -6.14 19.40 -15.50
CA GLN A 113 -4.86 18.77 -15.78
C GLN A 113 -5.11 17.33 -16.21
N ASP A 114 -4.67 16.97 -17.41
CA ASP A 114 -4.76 15.62 -17.92
C ASP A 114 -3.65 14.72 -17.38
N TRP A 115 -3.83 13.40 -17.51
CA TRP A 115 -2.81 12.43 -17.09
C TRP A 115 -1.42 12.74 -17.68
N SER A 116 -1.33 13.26 -18.90
CA SER A 116 -0.07 13.63 -19.55
C SER A 116 0.65 14.80 -18.87
N ASP A 117 -0.07 15.66 -18.14
CA ASP A 117 0.51 16.80 -17.43
C ASP A 117 1.24 16.37 -16.15
N TRP A 118 0.79 15.27 -15.51
CA TRP A 118 1.32 14.84 -14.22
C TRP A 118 2.01 13.47 -14.26
N ALA A 119 1.88 12.68 -15.32
CA ALA A 119 2.51 11.36 -15.47
C ALA A 119 2.63 10.93 -16.94
N ALA A 120 3.38 11.67 -17.74
CA ALA A 120 3.59 11.37 -19.16
C ALA A 120 4.18 9.96 -19.42
N GLU A 121 4.85 9.39 -18.39
CA GLU A 121 5.43 8.05 -18.44
C GLU A 121 4.39 6.91 -18.36
N LEU A 122 3.13 7.18 -18.10
CA LEU A 122 2.11 6.14 -17.97
C LEU A 122 1.82 5.40 -19.27
N CYS A 123 1.90 6.05 -20.40
CA CYS A 123 1.47 5.45 -21.66
C CYS A 123 2.49 4.46 -22.22
N TYR A 124 2.04 3.29 -22.68
CA TYR A 124 2.88 2.39 -23.46
C TYR A 124 3.11 2.96 -24.89
N PRO A 125 4.28 2.71 -25.49
CA PRO A 125 4.55 3.11 -26.87
C PRO A 125 3.45 2.64 -27.83
N GLY A 126 3.02 3.50 -28.73
CA GLY A 126 1.95 3.22 -29.71
C GLY A 126 0.53 3.45 -29.19
N LYS A 127 0.33 3.72 -27.91
CA LYS A 127 -0.97 4.07 -27.34
C LYS A 127 -1.13 5.57 -27.15
N CYS A 128 -2.37 6.07 -27.32
CA CYS A 128 -2.70 7.49 -27.14
C CYS A 128 -3.10 7.83 -25.70
N SER A 129 -3.37 6.83 -24.87
CA SER A 129 -3.72 6.98 -23.46
C SER A 129 -3.37 5.72 -22.68
N PRO A 130 -3.26 5.78 -21.35
CA PRO A 130 -3.30 4.60 -20.51
C PRO A 130 -4.55 3.77 -20.82
N GLY A 131 -4.53 2.48 -20.54
CA GLY A 131 -5.66 1.61 -20.81
C GLY A 131 -5.45 0.21 -20.26
N PHE A 132 -6.46 -0.62 -20.42
CA PHE A 132 -6.47 -2.00 -19.93
C PHE A 132 -7.26 -2.91 -20.87
N VAL A 133 -7.12 -4.20 -20.65
CA VAL A 133 -7.96 -5.23 -21.27
C VAL A 133 -8.72 -5.94 -20.16
N LEU A 134 -10.01 -6.20 -20.38
CA LEU A 134 -10.83 -7.05 -19.52
C LEU A 134 -10.97 -8.43 -20.17
N PRO A 135 -10.18 -9.45 -19.78
CA PRO A 135 -10.28 -10.78 -20.34
C PRO A 135 -11.58 -11.47 -19.90
N VAL A 136 -12.22 -12.22 -20.82
CA VAL A 136 -13.38 -13.08 -20.50
C VAL A 136 -12.99 -14.18 -19.51
N ARG A 137 -11.75 -14.71 -19.64
CA ARG A 137 -11.22 -15.76 -18.77
C ARG A 137 -9.79 -15.45 -18.36
N VAL A 138 -9.43 -15.85 -17.15
CA VAL A 138 -8.05 -15.78 -16.67
C VAL A 138 -7.21 -16.83 -17.39
N ALA A 139 -6.49 -16.40 -18.42
CA ALA A 139 -5.51 -17.24 -19.13
C ALA A 139 -4.12 -17.12 -18.51
N ALA A 140 -3.78 -15.94 -17.97
CA ALA A 140 -2.54 -15.66 -17.24
C ALA A 140 -2.83 -14.76 -16.05
N LEU A 141 -2.06 -14.94 -14.98
CA LEU A 141 -2.07 -14.13 -13.76
C LEU A 141 -0.62 -13.85 -13.39
N LEU A 142 -0.33 -12.61 -13.01
CA LEU A 142 0.94 -12.26 -12.40
C LEU A 142 0.81 -12.30 -10.88
N HIS A 143 1.83 -12.82 -10.21
CA HIS A 143 1.87 -12.91 -8.76
C HIS A 143 3.22 -12.44 -8.23
N GLY A 144 3.21 -11.70 -7.11
CA GLY A 144 4.39 -11.24 -6.40
C GLY A 144 4.12 -10.99 -4.93
N SER A 145 5.19 -10.95 -4.14
CA SER A 145 5.20 -10.61 -2.71
C SER A 145 6.58 -10.13 -2.29
N CYS A 146 6.75 -9.72 -1.03
CA CYS A 146 8.05 -9.47 -0.39
C CYS A 146 8.88 -8.41 -1.14
N ARG A 147 8.27 -7.25 -1.43
CA ARG A 147 8.90 -6.15 -2.17
C ARG A 147 9.67 -5.22 -1.24
N LYS A 148 10.92 -5.56 -0.95
CA LYS A 148 11.81 -4.83 -0.06
C LYS A 148 12.64 -3.78 -0.82
N PRO A 149 12.47 -2.45 -0.57
CA PRO A 149 13.08 -1.40 -1.39
C PRO A 149 14.61 -1.38 -1.39
N HIS A 150 15.25 -1.79 -0.32
CA HIS A 150 16.71 -1.78 -0.19
C HIS A 150 17.36 -3.16 -0.43
N PHE A 151 16.60 -4.11 -0.97
CA PHE A 151 17.19 -5.39 -1.39
C PHE A 151 18.08 -5.17 -2.62
N ARG A 152 19.23 -5.85 -2.62
CA ARG A 152 20.21 -5.75 -3.73
C ARG A 152 19.71 -6.60 -4.91
N GLY A 153 18.97 -6.00 -5.80
CA GLY A 153 18.41 -6.65 -7.00
C GLY A 153 17.42 -5.73 -7.67
N GLY A 154 17.07 -5.99 -8.93
CA GLY A 154 16.04 -5.25 -9.63
C GLY A 154 14.64 -5.58 -9.12
N ASP A 155 13.71 -4.65 -9.27
CA ASP A 155 12.31 -4.84 -8.90
C ASP A 155 11.60 -5.81 -9.86
N GLY A 156 10.99 -6.87 -9.32
CA GLY A 156 10.22 -7.83 -10.11
C GLY A 156 9.06 -7.22 -10.88
N LEU A 157 8.48 -6.12 -10.38
CA LEU A 157 7.40 -5.40 -11.06
C LEU A 157 7.86 -4.75 -12.37
N VAL A 158 9.15 -4.42 -12.51
CA VAL A 158 9.72 -3.95 -13.78
C VAL A 158 9.68 -5.05 -14.85
N GLN A 159 9.89 -6.30 -14.47
CA GLN A 159 9.77 -7.42 -15.41
C GLN A 159 8.30 -7.66 -15.80
N ALA A 160 7.37 -7.47 -14.85
CA ALA A 160 5.94 -7.51 -15.13
C ALA A 160 5.52 -6.38 -16.10
N ASP A 161 6.02 -5.16 -15.92
CA ASP A 161 5.80 -4.03 -16.85
C ASP A 161 6.35 -4.35 -18.26
N ARG A 162 7.55 -4.91 -18.36
CA ARG A 162 8.15 -5.33 -19.63
C ARG A 162 7.34 -6.43 -20.32
N LEU A 163 6.79 -7.37 -19.53
CA LEU A 163 5.91 -8.40 -20.08
C LEU A 163 4.64 -7.77 -20.63
N LEU A 164 4.00 -6.88 -19.90
CA LEU A 164 2.78 -6.19 -20.35
C LEU A 164 3.05 -5.32 -21.56
N ALA A 165 4.19 -4.64 -21.65
CA ALA A 165 4.61 -3.89 -22.84
C ALA A 165 4.69 -4.78 -24.09
N ARG A 166 5.22 -6.02 -23.96
CA ARG A 166 5.24 -7.00 -25.06
C ARG A 166 3.82 -7.44 -25.46
N CYS A 167 2.93 -7.64 -24.49
CA CYS A 167 1.52 -7.97 -24.78
C CYS A 167 0.83 -6.84 -25.55
N VAL A 168 1.07 -5.58 -25.17
CA VAL A 168 0.53 -4.39 -25.85
C VAL A 168 1.04 -4.32 -27.29
N ALA A 169 2.35 -4.46 -27.50
CA ALA A 169 2.95 -4.41 -28.83
C ALA A 169 2.44 -5.54 -29.74
N ALA A 170 2.37 -6.78 -29.22
CA ALA A 170 1.87 -7.92 -29.97
C ALA A 170 0.38 -7.79 -30.35
N ALA A 171 -0.43 -7.18 -29.47
CA ALA A 171 -1.84 -6.91 -29.77
C ALA A 171 -2.00 -5.90 -30.92
N ASP A 172 -1.12 -4.91 -31.01
CA ASP A 172 -1.12 -3.93 -32.12
C ASP A 172 -0.66 -4.55 -33.44
N GLU A 173 0.35 -5.44 -33.39
CA GLU A 173 0.82 -6.18 -34.56
C GLU A 173 -0.23 -7.15 -35.12
N ALA A 174 -0.98 -7.84 -34.24
CA ALA A 174 -2.02 -8.77 -34.64
C ALA A 174 -3.22 -8.10 -35.35
N CYS A 175 -3.38 -6.80 -35.22
CA CYS A 175 -4.36 -6.04 -35.99
C CYS A 175 -3.90 -5.79 -37.47
N GLN A 176 -2.67 -6.18 -37.81
CA GLN A 176 -2.15 -6.03 -39.18
C GLN A 176 -2.47 -7.27 -40.03
N PRO A 177 -2.79 -7.11 -41.33
CA PRO A 177 -3.03 -8.23 -42.22
C PRO A 177 -1.81 -9.16 -42.33
N GLY A 178 -1.97 -10.44 -41.98
CA GLY A 178 -0.92 -11.45 -42.08
C GLY A 178 -0.14 -11.74 -40.81
N ALA A 179 -0.57 -11.22 -39.67
CA ALA A 179 0.03 -11.50 -38.35
C ALA A 179 -0.17 -12.97 -37.90
N ALA A 180 0.78 -13.47 -37.10
CA ALA A 180 0.72 -14.83 -36.57
C ALA A 180 -0.40 -14.98 -35.51
N ASP A 181 -1.09 -16.13 -35.54
CA ASP A 181 -2.26 -16.43 -34.69
C ASP A 181 -1.98 -16.58 -33.17
N THR A 182 -0.74 -16.44 -32.72
CA THR A 182 -0.36 -16.68 -31.33
C THR A 182 0.04 -15.40 -30.61
N LEU A 183 -0.95 -14.72 -30.03
CA LEU A 183 -0.70 -13.63 -29.08
C LEU A 183 -0.24 -14.20 -27.73
N PRO A 184 0.70 -13.53 -27.03
CA PRO A 184 0.97 -13.86 -25.63
C PRO A 184 -0.31 -13.71 -24.81
N ALA A 185 -0.57 -14.64 -23.89
CA ALA A 185 -1.73 -14.57 -23.02
C ALA A 185 -1.70 -13.25 -22.24
N TRP A 186 -2.76 -12.44 -22.37
CA TRP A 186 -2.87 -11.18 -21.64
C TRP A 186 -3.03 -11.46 -20.14
N PRO A 187 -2.21 -10.86 -19.24
CA PRO A 187 -2.40 -11.03 -17.80
C PRO A 187 -3.74 -10.42 -17.36
N SER A 188 -4.56 -11.20 -16.68
CA SER A 188 -5.87 -10.72 -16.22
C SER A 188 -5.80 -9.84 -14.98
N ALA A 189 -4.81 -10.07 -14.13
CA ALA A 189 -4.54 -9.29 -12.93
C ALA A 189 -3.10 -9.51 -12.44
N LEU A 190 -2.63 -8.58 -11.63
CA LEU A 190 -1.47 -8.72 -10.76
C LEU A 190 -1.97 -8.95 -9.32
N VAL A 191 -1.52 -10.03 -8.70
CA VAL A 191 -1.82 -10.35 -7.30
C VAL A 191 -0.57 -10.10 -6.45
N LEU A 192 -0.69 -9.21 -5.49
CA LEU A 192 0.35 -8.90 -4.51
C LEU A 192 -0.08 -9.49 -3.16
N SER A 193 0.52 -10.62 -2.80
CA SER A 193 0.06 -11.43 -1.66
C SER A 193 0.84 -11.19 -0.37
N GLY A 194 1.25 -9.95 -0.12
CA GLY A 194 1.90 -9.52 1.11
C GLY A 194 3.20 -8.77 0.90
N ASP A 195 3.65 -8.10 1.95
CA ASP A 195 4.91 -7.40 2.08
C ASP A 195 5.17 -6.38 0.96
N GLN A 196 4.19 -5.55 0.69
CA GLN A 196 4.35 -4.46 -0.26
C GLN A 196 5.15 -3.30 0.34
N ILE A 197 5.17 -3.23 1.66
CA ILE A 197 6.08 -2.42 2.45
C ILE A 197 6.69 -3.29 3.56
N TYR A 198 7.79 -2.85 4.12
CA TYR A 198 8.41 -3.40 5.32
C TYR A 198 8.39 -2.31 6.39
N THR A 199 7.43 -2.38 7.34
CA THR A 199 7.32 -1.38 8.41
C THR A 199 8.41 -1.57 9.45
N ASP A 200 8.90 -2.77 9.60
CA ASP A 200 9.84 -3.26 10.59
C ASP A 200 11.30 -3.24 10.12
N ASP A 201 11.55 -3.35 8.82
CA ASP A 201 12.88 -3.37 8.22
C ASP A 201 13.03 -2.26 7.17
N VAL A 202 13.45 -1.09 7.64
CA VAL A 202 13.52 0.14 6.85
C VAL A 202 14.96 0.63 6.74
N ALA A 203 15.42 0.87 5.51
CA ALA A 203 16.72 1.51 5.29
C ALA A 203 16.73 2.94 5.83
N GLY A 204 17.87 3.40 6.37
CA GLY A 204 18.03 4.76 6.87
C GLY A 204 17.67 5.85 5.83
N PRO A 205 18.12 5.75 4.57
CA PRO A 205 17.73 6.67 3.51
C PRO A 205 16.22 6.67 3.22
N MET A 206 15.55 5.52 3.30
CA MET A 206 14.10 5.43 3.16
C MET A 206 13.39 6.13 4.34
N LEU A 207 13.82 5.88 5.58
CA LEU A 207 13.27 6.56 6.74
C LEU A 207 13.50 8.08 6.66
N ARG A 208 14.64 8.51 6.15
CA ARG A 208 14.93 9.92 5.91
C ARG A 208 13.99 10.52 4.87
N ALA A 209 13.76 9.81 3.77
CA ALA A 209 12.81 10.18 2.72
C ALA A 209 11.40 10.32 3.29
N ILE A 210 10.96 9.38 4.12
CA ILE A 210 9.67 9.38 4.82
C ILE A 210 9.54 10.66 5.66
N HIS A 211 10.50 10.98 6.52
CA HIS A 211 10.42 12.18 7.37
C HIS A 211 10.41 13.49 6.56
N ARG A 212 11.22 13.56 5.50
CA ARG A 212 11.20 14.72 4.59
C ARG A 212 9.87 14.87 3.87
N LEU A 213 9.27 13.74 3.45
CA LEU A 213 7.98 13.77 2.79
C LEU A 213 6.85 14.17 3.75
N ILE A 214 6.86 13.69 5.00
CA ILE A 214 5.92 14.11 6.05
C ILE A 214 5.95 15.62 6.23
N GLU A 215 7.16 16.21 6.38
CA GLU A 215 7.37 17.64 6.49
C GLU A 215 6.84 18.40 5.24
N ARG A 216 7.16 17.90 4.05
CA ARG A 216 6.79 18.54 2.78
C ARG A 216 5.28 18.52 2.52
N LEU A 217 4.60 17.43 2.91
CA LEU A 217 3.15 17.28 2.79
C LEU A 217 2.38 17.94 3.93
N GLY A 218 3.05 18.34 5.03
CA GLY A 218 2.41 18.89 6.20
C GLY A 218 1.43 17.91 6.84
N LEU A 219 1.89 16.66 7.07
CA LEU A 219 1.05 15.65 7.71
C LEU A 219 0.85 15.99 9.19
N PRO A 220 -0.32 15.65 9.76
CA PRO A 220 -0.63 15.95 11.16
C PRO A 220 0.35 15.30 12.14
N THR A 221 0.69 16.02 13.19
CA THR A 221 1.45 15.48 14.32
C THR A 221 0.62 14.46 15.06
N GLU A 222 1.19 13.27 15.29
CA GLU A 222 0.57 12.22 16.10
C GLU A 222 0.97 12.36 17.56
N PHE A 223 -0.01 12.40 18.47
CA PHE A 223 0.24 12.41 19.91
C PHE A 223 0.59 11.00 20.40
N LEU A 224 1.75 10.87 21.06
CA LEU A 224 2.26 9.62 21.64
C LEU A 224 2.25 9.64 23.16
N SER A 225 1.78 10.72 23.77
CA SER A 225 1.65 10.85 25.23
C SER A 225 0.69 9.79 25.78
N GLY A 226 1.15 9.08 26.82
CA GLY A 226 0.37 8.01 27.47
C GLY A 226 0.49 6.62 26.84
N VAL A 227 1.10 6.49 25.65
CA VAL A 227 1.32 5.19 24.98
C VAL A 227 2.80 4.85 24.79
N GLY A 228 3.66 5.85 24.61
CA GLY A 228 5.10 5.70 24.40
C GLY A 228 5.93 5.90 25.69
N GLU A 229 7.25 5.97 25.53
CA GLU A 229 8.16 6.39 26.60
C GLU A 229 7.94 7.89 26.95
N VAL A 230 8.28 8.28 28.17
CA VAL A 230 8.05 9.64 28.69
C VAL A 230 8.72 10.74 27.81
N GLU A 231 9.80 10.40 27.13
CA GLU A 231 10.52 11.34 26.23
C GLU A 231 9.84 11.53 24.87
N LEU A 232 8.86 10.68 24.51
CA LEU A 232 8.15 10.71 23.23
C LEU A 232 6.73 11.26 23.42
N MET A 233 6.61 12.59 23.42
CA MET A 233 5.30 13.25 23.55
C MET A 233 4.48 13.17 22.26
N ASP A 234 5.16 13.23 21.10
CA ASP A 234 4.56 13.25 19.77
C ASP A 234 5.52 12.75 18.69
N SER A 235 5.02 12.68 17.47
CA SER A 235 5.78 12.25 16.30
C SER A 235 6.95 13.20 15.97
N GLU A 236 6.84 14.49 16.23
CA GLU A 236 7.93 15.43 15.99
C GLU A 236 9.12 15.20 16.95
N ALA A 237 8.81 14.93 18.22
CA ALA A 237 9.82 14.57 19.22
C ALA A 237 10.52 13.26 18.82
N LEU A 238 9.77 12.27 18.29
CA LEU A 238 10.32 11.02 17.77
C LEU A 238 11.27 11.25 16.60
N TYR A 239 10.88 12.06 15.60
CA TYR A 239 11.70 12.30 14.40
C TYR A 239 13.01 13.03 14.71
N ARG A 240 13.04 13.85 15.76
CA ARG A 240 14.23 14.57 16.25
C ARG A 240 15.01 13.82 17.32
N HIS A 241 14.51 12.66 17.76
CA HIS A 241 15.14 11.91 18.84
C HIS A 241 16.50 11.37 18.43
N ARG A 242 17.49 11.41 19.35
CA ARG A 242 18.86 10.92 19.12
C ARG A 242 18.96 9.43 18.74
N ARG A 243 17.93 8.64 19.08
CA ARG A 243 17.77 7.22 18.72
C ARG A 243 16.79 7.04 17.55
N GLY A 244 16.43 8.10 16.85
CA GLY A 244 15.44 8.11 15.77
C GLY A 244 15.91 7.42 14.49
N TYR A 245 17.24 7.12 14.36
CA TYR A 245 17.83 6.39 13.24
C TYR A 245 18.78 5.33 13.73
N TYR A 246 18.69 4.12 13.19
CA TYR A 246 19.54 2.95 13.48
C TYR A 246 19.56 2.48 14.95
N ARG A 247 18.63 3.01 15.77
CA ARG A 247 18.48 2.62 17.19
C ARG A 247 17.01 2.69 17.64
N ARG A 248 16.06 2.70 16.69
CA ARG A 248 14.62 2.83 17.03
C ARG A 248 14.07 1.64 17.80
N GLU A 249 14.65 0.46 17.64
CA GLU A 249 14.32 -0.73 18.41
C GLU A 249 14.44 -0.47 19.92
N THR A 250 15.29 0.45 20.34
CA THR A 250 15.44 0.83 21.75
C THR A 250 14.32 1.74 22.29
N LEU A 251 13.48 2.27 21.39
CA LEU A 251 12.28 3.06 21.71
C LEU A 251 11.02 2.21 21.72
N LEU A 252 11.09 0.98 21.20
CA LEU A 252 9.97 0.05 21.16
C LEU A 252 9.80 -0.66 22.52
N PRO A 253 8.57 -1.06 22.89
CA PRO A 253 8.30 -1.73 24.15
C PRO A 253 9.09 -3.02 24.32
N ARG A 254 9.55 -3.26 25.53
CA ARG A 254 10.34 -4.44 25.90
C ARG A 254 9.50 -5.41 26.71
N HIS A 255 9.66 -6.71 26.43
CA HIS A 255 8.98 -7.74 27.19
C HIS A 255 9.95 -8.49 28.12
N ARG A 256 9.65 -8.51 29.43
CA ARG A 256 10.51 -9.11 30.47
C ARG A 256 10.81 -10.60 30.26
N ARG A 257 9.93 -11.35 29.62
CA ARG A 257 10.13 -12.78 29.34
C ARG A 257 11.20 -13.04 28.29
N ASN A 258 11.57 -12.04 27.49
CA ASN A 258 12.63 -12.17 26.50
C ASN A 258 14.04 -12.03 27.11
N TYR A 259 14.16 -11.55 28.36
CA TYR A 259 15.47 -11.40 29.02
C TYR A 259 16.32 -12.69 29.08
N PRO A 260 15.78 -13.88 29.40
CA PRO A 260 16.57 -15.12 29.43
C PRO A 260 17.02 -15.61 28.07
N LEU A 261 16.33 -15.21 26.98
CA LEU A 261 16.62 -15.65 25.62
C LEU A 261 17.62 -14.73 24.91
N ILE A 262 17.84 -13.53 25.46
CA ILE A 262 18.70 -12.50 24.87
C ILE A 262 20.14 -12.97 24.72
N GLU A 263 20.69 -13.64 25.74
CA GLU A 263 22.08 -14.13 25.70
C GLU A 263 22.26 -15.34 24.76
N VAL A 264 21.26 -16.21 24.67
CA VAL A 264 21.37 -17.50 23.97
C VAL A 264 21.02 -17.39 22.48
N LEU A 265 19.95 -16.65 22.14
CA LEU A 265 19.43 -16.60 20.77
C LEU A 265 19.77 -15.32 20.04
N PHE A 266 20.06 -14.23 20.74
CA PHE A 266 20.19 -12.89 20.14
C PHE A 266 21.54 -12.22 20.41
N GLY A 267 22.54 -12.98 20.83
CA GLY A 267 23.90 -12.45 21.05
C GLY A 267 24.00 -11.31 22.06
N GLY A 268 23.10 -11.28 23.07
CA GLY A 268 23.07 -10.24 24.11
C GLY A 268 22.32 -8.97 23.72
N VAL A 269 21.66 -8.92 22.56
CA VAL A 269 20.85 -7.76 22.13
C VAL A 269 19.44 -7.87 22.71
N GLU A 270 19.06 -6.91 23.56
CA GLU A 270 17.69 -6.78 24.07
C GLU A 270 16.73 -6.54 22.90
N LYS A 271 15.81 -7.48 22.63
CA LYS A 271 14.78 -7.30 21.61
C LYS A 271 13.48 -6.77 22.21
N PRO A 272 12.81 -5.83 21.52
CA PRO A 272 11.49 -5.35 21.90
C PRO A 272 10.42 -6.46 21.72
N VAL A 273 9.16 -6.11 21.98
CA VAL A 273 8.00 -6.93 21.62
C VAL A 273 8.02 -7.29 20.13
N PHE A 274 8.50 -6.38 19.29
CA PHE A 274 8.76 -6.58 17.88
C PHE A 274 10.10 -7.31 17.68
N THR A 275 10.11 -8.41 16.97
CA THR A 275 11.19 -9.41 16.99
C THR A 275 12.08 -9.42 15.77
N THR A 276 11.83 -8.61 14.76
CA THR A 276 12.68 -8.54 13.57
C THR A 276 14.13 -8.20 13.93
N ASP A 277 15.08 -8.86 13.29
CA ASP A 277 16.52 -8.58 13.46
C ASP A 277 16.91 -7.19 12.97
N SER A 278 16.11 -6.60 12.09
CA SER A 278 16.36 -5.33 11.41
C SER A 278 15.52 -4.16 11.94
N ALA A 279 14.94 -4.26 13.16
CA ALA A 279 14.04 -3.26 13.75
C ALA A 279 14.69 -1.88 14.05
N HIS A 280 15.95 -1.69 13.71
CA HIS A 280 16.70 -0.46 14.03
C HIS A 280 16.12 0.82 13.40
N ASN A 281 15.25 0.69 12.40
CA ASN A 281 14.51 1.79 11.79
C ASN A 281 13.00 1.50 11.68
N HIS A 282 12.43 0.66 12.54
CA HIS A 282 11.01 0.33 12.53
C HIS A 282 10.11 1.57 12.47
N LEU A 283 9.08 1.57 11.59
CA LEU A 283 8.09 2.64 11.53
C LEU A 283 7.19 2.60 12.76
N ILE A 284 6.78 3.75 13.26
CA ILE A 284 6.03 3.89 14.50
C ILE A 284 4.73 4.65 14.27
N THR A 285 4.79 5.77 13.55
CA THR A 285 3.66 6.68 13.40
C THR A 285 2.85 6.41 12.16
N LEU A 286 1.57 6.78 12.20
CA LEU A 286 0.68 6.68 11.04
C LEU A 286 1.27 7.41 9.82
N ALA A 287 1.77 8.64 10.02
CA ALA A 287 2.35 9.44 8.95
C ALA A 287 3.55 8.75 8.28
N GLU A 288 4.38 8.03 9.05
CA GLU A 288 5.51 7.28 8.50
C GLU A 288 5.04 6.15 7.58
N VAL A 289 4.02 5.39 7.98
CA VAL A 289 3.53 4.29 7.16
C VAL A 289 2.83 4.79 5.90
N LEU A 290 2.02 5.88 6.00
CA LEU A 290 1.41 6.51 4.83
C LEU A 290 2.47 7.01 3.84
N ALA A 291 3.51 7.68 4.31
CA ALA A 291 4.60 8.17 3.47
C ALA A 291 5.38 7.02 2.80
N MET A 292 5.60 5.90 3.52
CA MET A 292 6.24 4.71 2.96
C MET A 292 5.50 4.18 1.74
N TYR A 293 4.16 4.04 1.79
CA TYR A 293 3.36 3.59 0.66
C TYR A 293 3.52 4.51 -0.57
N LEU A 294 3.53 5.83 -0.38
CA LEU A 294 3.73 6.78 -1.48
C LEU A 294 5.09 6.60 -2.13
N LEU A 295 6.13 6.43 -1.33
CA LEU A 295 7.52 6.30 -1.79
C LEU A 295 7.78 4.98 -2.51
N VAL A 296 7.09 3.90 -2.16
CA VAL A 296 7.29 2.60 -2.84
C VAL A 296 6.46 2.43 -4.11
N TRP A 297 5.42 3.27 -4.34
CA TRP A 297 4.54 3.11 -5.48
C TRP A 297 4.62 4.20 -6.54
N SER A 298 5.32 5.32 -6.26
CA SER A 298 5.34 6.45 -7.18
C SER A 298 6.70 7.17 -7.22
N PRO A 299 7.16 7.59 -8.39
CA PRO A 299 8.34 8.44 -8.52
C PRO A 299 8.07 9.90 -8.15
N ALA A 300 6.79 10.33 -8.10
CA ALA A 300 6.45 11.73 -7.93
C ALA A 300 6.88 12.31 -6.57
N PRO A 301 6.67 11.63 -5.41
CA PRO A 301 7.11 12.12 -4.11
C PRO A 301 8.63 12.29 -4.01
N TRP A 302 9.41 11.46 -4.69
CA TRP A 302 10.88 11.53 -4.68
C TRP A 302 11.44 12.82 -5.26
N LYS A 303 10.69 13.49 -6.14
CA LYS A 303 11.06 14.80 -6.70
C LYS A 303 10.98 15.93 -5.67
N LEU A 304 10.32 15.72 -4.53
CA LEU A 304 10.10 16.70 -3.47
C LEU A 304 11.15 16.68 -2.36
N ILE A 305 12.01 15.67 -2.35
CA ILE A 305 12.87 15.35 -1.21
C ILE A 305 14.32 15.15 -1.65
N GLU A 306 15.23 15.37 -0.72
CA GLU A 306 16.66 15.09 -0.85
C GLU A 306 17.08 14.04 0.18
N LEU A 307 17.97 13.14 -0.21
CA LEU A 307 18.51 12.06 0.64
C LEU A 307 19.79 12.51 1.35
N ASP A 308 19.76 13.66 2.02
CA ASP A 308 20.84 14.06 2.92
C ASP A 308 20.78 13.22 4.21
N PRO A 309 21.90 12.70 4.69
CA PRO A 309 21.89 11.91 5.91
C PRO A 309 21.49 12.75 7.13
N PRO A 310 20.74 12.15 8.10
CA PRO A 310 20.38 12.85 9.31
C PRO A 310 21.63 13.23 10.13
N PRO A 311 21.58 14.33 10.89
CA PRO A 311 22.68 14.74 11.75
C PRO A 311 22.89 13.72 12.88
N GLY A 312 24.15 13.59 13.35
CA GLY A 312 24.47 12.80 14.55
C GLY A 312 24.67 11.30 14.32
N LEU A 313 24.72 10.82 13.08
CA LEU A 313 25.16 9.46 12.77
C LEU A 313 26.64 9.28 13.12
N ASP A 314 26.97 8.19 13.81
CA ASP A 314 28.37 7.76 13.96
C ASP A 314 28.94 7.23 12.63
N ALA A 315 30.22 6.94 12.60
CA ALA A 315 30.91 6.52 11.37
C ALA A 315 30.34 5.20 10.78
N ALA A 316 29.93 4.26 11.62
CA ALA A 316 29.39 2.98 11.19
C ALA A 316 27.98 3.16 10.61
N ALA A 317 27.10 3.90 11.29
CA ALA A 317 25.76 4.22 10.82
C ALA A 317 25.82 5.07 9.53
N ARG A 318 26.79 5.96 9.39
CA ARG A 318 26.99 6.74 8.17
C ARG A 318 27.40 5.85 6.99
N ALA A 319 28.35 4.93 7.19
CA ALA A 319 28.77 3.99 6.14
C ALA A 319 27.59 3.09 5.70
N LEU A 320 26.78 2.62 6.65
CA LEU A 320 25.56 1.85 6.36
C LEU A 320 24.56 2.68 5.56
N TYR A 321 24.29 3.92 5.98
CA TYR A 321 23.40 4.85 5.26
C TYR A 321 23.84 5.04 3.80
N ASP A 322 25.13 5.27 3.55
CA ASP A 322 25.66 5.49 2.20
C ASP A 322 25.54 4.21 1.33
N ALA A 323 25.71 3.03 1.91
CA ALA A 323 25.51 1.75 1.22
C ALA A 323 24.04 1.49 0.89
N GLU A 324 23.13 1.73 1.82
CA GLU A 324 21.69 1.60 1.62
C GLU A 324 21.16 2.63 0.62
N ARG A 325 21.70 3.85 0.60
CA ARG A 325 21.30 4.90 -0.33
C ARG A 325 21.44 4.47 -1.79
N THR A 326 22.53 3.76 -2.11
CA THR A 326 22.72 3.24 -3.48
C THR A 326 21.60 2.28 -3.89
N ALA A 327 21.16 1.41 -2.98
CA ALA A 327 20.05 0.50 -3.25
C ALA A 327 18.71 1.25 -3.41
N ILE A 328 18.45 2.24 -2.56
CA ILE A 328 17.24 3.07 -2.64
C ILE A 328 17.22 3.90 -3.94
N GLU A 329 18.33 4.50 -4.36
CA GLU A 329 18.42 5.25 -5.61
C GLU A 329 18.15 4.34 -6.83
N ALA A 330 18.65 3.10 -6.82
CA ALA A 330 18.35 2.11 -7.86
C ALA A 330 16.87 1.74 -7.88
N PHE A 331 16.26 1.50 -6.71
CA PHE A 331 14.82 1.23 -6.58
C PHE A 331 13.97 2.39 -7.13
N VAL A 332 14.31 3.63 -6.79
CA VAL A 332 13.59 4.84 -7.24
C VAL A 332 13.62 4.97 -8.77
N ALA A 333 14.75 4.65 -9.40
CA ALA A 333 14.89 4.70 -10.86
C ALA A 333 13.91 3.75 -11.59
N GLU A 334 13.44 2.69 -10.93
CA GLU A 334 12.51 1.69 -11.46
C GLU A 334 11.02 2.05 -11.26
N LEU A 335 10.69 2.99 -10.37
CA LEU A 335 9.31 3.36 -10.03
C LEU A 335 8.43 3.86 -11.20
N PRO A 336 8.95 4.54 -12.24
CA PRO A 336 8.11 4.87 -13.39
C PRO A 336 7.50 3.66 -14.08
N ALA A 337 8.23 2.53 -14.17
CA ALA A 337 7.72 1.29 -14.74
C ALA A 337 6.66 0.64 -13.82
N VAL A 338 6.87 0.69 -12.50
CA VAL A 338 5.90 0.20 -11.51
C VAL A 338 4.59 0.98 -11.58
N ARG A 339 4.67 2.31 -11.64
CA ARG A 339 3.50 3.19 -11.77
C ARG A 339 2.73 2.90 -13.05
N ARG A 340 3.44 2.72 -14.17
CA ARG A 340 2.83 2.37 -15.46
C ARG A 340 2.13 1.01 -15.39
N LEU A 341 2.78 -0.03 -14.86
CA LEU A 341 2.18 -1.35 -14.68
C LEU A 341 0.85 -1.27 -13.90
N PHE A 342 0.85 -0.57 -12.76
CA PHE A 342 -0.32 -0.42 -11.90
C PHE A 342 -1.47 0.34 -12.56
N ALA A 343 -1.17 1.21 -13.51
CA ALA A 343 -2.17 1.95 -14.27
C ALA A 343 -2.88 1.10 -15.34
N HIS A 344 -2.31 -0.03 -15.73
CA HIS A 344 -2.79 -0.82 -16.88
C HIS A 344 -3.27 -2.22 -16.51
N LEU A 345 -2.93 -2.72 -15.33
CA LEU A 345 -3.28 -4.08 -14.91
C LEU A 345 -4.03 -4.03 -13.58
N PRO A 346 -5.20 -4.69 -13.46
CA PRO A 346 -5.90 -4.76 -12.18
C PRO A 346 -5.01 -5.36 -11.10
N VAL A 347 -4.87 -4.65 -9.96
CA VAL A 347 -4.00 -5.07 -8.85
C VAL A 347 -4.84 -5.49 -7.66
N ALA A 348 -4.79 -6.77 -7.33
CA ALA A 348 -5.36 -7.37 -6.12
C ALA A 348 -4.26 -7.44 -5.04
N MET A 349 -4.56 -7.04 -3.82
CA MET A 349 -3.57 -6.94 -2.75
C MET A 349 -4.09 -7.59 -1.47
N ILE A 350 -3.20 -8.12 -0.67
CA ILE A 350 -3.46 -8.54 0.72
C ILE A 350 -2.17 -8.35 1.53
N PHE A 351 -2.30 -8.04 2.81
CA PHE A 351 -1.15 -7.94 3.72
C PHE A 351 -0.50 -9.32 3.99
N ASP A 352 0.79 -9.30 4.34
CA ASP A 352 1.42 -10.32 5.17
C ASP A 352 1.99 -9.65 6.44
N ASP A 353 2.95 -10.26 7.15
CA ASP A 353 3.41 -9.70 8.42
C ASP A 353 4.16 -8.39 8.28
N HIS A 354 5.11 -8.27 7.37
CA HIS A 354 5.95 -7.08 7.24
C HIS A 354 5.19 -5.79 6.85
N ASP A 355 4.01 -5.91 6.24
CA ASP A 355 3.12 -4.75 6.04
C ASP A 355 2.70 -4.13 7.40
N ILE A 356 2.76 -4.92 8.49
CA ILE A 356 2.39 -4.54 9.85
C ILE A 356 3.60 -4.59 10.80
N THR A 357 4.18 -5.79 11.00
CA THR A 357 5.45 -6.06 11.68
C THR A 357 5.77 -7.56 11.58
N ASP A 358 7.04 -7.91 11.51
CA ASP A 358 7.51 -9.31 11.41
C ASP A 358 6.83 -10.22 12.43
N ASP A 359 6.47 -11.43 11.96
CA ASP A 359 5.75 -12.42 12.76
C ASP A 359 4.39 -11.96 13.34
N TRP A 360 3.74 -10.96 12.76
CA TRP A 360 2.45 -10.46 13.22
C TRP A 360 1.42 -11.60 13.34
N ASN A 361 0.81 -11.70 14.54
CA ASN A 361 -0.16 -12.73 14.91
C ASN A 361 0.36 -14.18 14.76
N LEU A 362 1.68 -14.40 14.86
CA LEU A 362 2.26 -15.75 14.72
C LEU A 362 1.83 -16.68 15.85
N SER A 363 1.65 -16.18 17.07
CA SER A 363 1.17 -16.98 18.22
C SER A 363 0.26 -16.16 19.14
N ARG A 364 -0.60 -16.86 19.91
CA ARG A 364 -1.46 -16.21 20.90
C ARG A 364 -0.66 -15.40 21.93
N GLU A 365 0.48 -15.90 22.38
CA GLU A 365 1.35 -15.19 23.34
C GLU A 365 1.83 -13.86 22.75
N ARG A 366 2.21 -13.81 21.48
CA ARG A 366 2.63 -12.57 20.82
C ARG A 366 1.48 -11.59 20.68
N GLU A 367 0.30 -12.05 20.28
CA GLU A 367 -0.90 -11.20 20.23
C GLU A 367 -1.22 -10.57 21.58
N GLU A 368 -1.27 -11.39 22.66
CA GLU A 368 -1.56 -10.92 24.01
C GLU A 368 -0.53 -9.87 24.50
N ILE A 369 0.76 -10.08 24.20
CA ILE A 369 1.83 -9.14 24.54
C ILE A 369 1.74 -7.86 23.72
N ALA A 370 1.58 -7.97 22.41
CA ALA A 370 1.57 -6.83 21.51
C ALA A 370 0.35 -5.94 21.75
N TYR A 371 -0.84 -6.53 21.85
CA TYR A 371 -2.07 -5.77 22.07
C TYR A 371 -2.31 -5.35 23.53
N GLY A 372 -1.67 -6.02 24.48
CA GLY A 372 -1.66 -5.65 25.89
C GLY A 372 -0.82 -4.41 26.20
N HIS A 373 0.04 -3.96 25.30
CA HIS A 373 0.86 -2.76 25.46
C HIS A 373 0.34 -1.62 24.59
N PRO A 374 -0.08 -0.47 25.16
CA PRO A 374 -0.69 0.62 24.38
C PRO A 374 0.16 1.11 23.19
N PHE A 375 1.47 1.20 23.37
CA PHE A 375 2.37 1.65 22.29
C PHE A 375 2.49 0.62 21.15
N SER A 376 2.64 -0.66 21.49
CA SER A 376 2.67 -1.73 20.46
C SER A 376 1.36 -1.78 19.69
N LYS A 377 0.24 -1.69 20.38
CA LYS A 377 -1.09 -1.64 19.79
C LYS A 377 -1.25 -0.43 18.84
N ARG A 378 -0.70 0.75 19.21
CA ARG A 378 -0.70 1.94 18.38
C ARG A 378 0.12 1.71 17.10
N VAL A 379 1.35 1.16 17.20
CA VAL A 379 2.20 0.86 16.04
C VAL A 379 1.51 -0.08 15.05
N ILE A 380 0.94 -1.19 15.56
CA ILE A 380 0.18 -2.15 14.74
C ILE A 380 -1.05 -1.49 14.12
N GLY A 381 -1.81 -0.73 14.89
CA GLY A 381 -3.01 -0.03 14.43
C GLY A 381 -2.71 1.00 13.35
N ASN A 382 -1.60 1.75 13.46
CA ASN A 382 -1.13 2.68 12.45
C ASN A 382 -0.85 1.97 11.11
N ALA A 383 -0.20 0.82 11.15
CA ALA A 383 0.08 0.03 9.97
C ALA A 383 -1.21 -0.53 9.34
N LEU A 384 -2.15 -1.05 10.14
CA LEU A 384 -3.46 -1.53 9.65
C LEU A 384 -4.29 -0.41 9.02
N LEU A 385 -4.29 0.79 9.61
CA LEU A 385 -4.99 1.95 9.08
C LEU A 385 -4.39 2.39 7.73
N ALA A 386 -3.08 2.42 7.62
CA ALA A 386 -2.39 2.69 6.37
C ALA A 386 -2.64 1.59 5.32
N TYR A 387 -2.64 0.31 5.72
CA TYR A 387 -3.00 -0.80 4.85
C TYR A 387 -4.43 -0.66 4.30
N LEU A 388 -5.40 -0.30 5.15
CA LEU A 388 -6.77 -0.05 4.70
C LEU A 388 -6.80 0.96 3.56
N LEU A 389 -6.20 2.14 3.73
CA LEU A 389 -6.22 3.21 2.75
C LEU A 389 -5.51 2.87 1.45
N ASN A 390 -4.39 2.18 1.54
CA ASN A 390 -3.51 1.95 0.39
C ASN A 390 -3.84 0.65 -0.35
N GLN A 391 -4.20 -0.41 0.37
CA GLN A 391 -4.42 -1.73 -0.23
C GLN A 391 -5.90 -2.18 -0.17
N ALA A 392 -6.47 -2.31 1.03
CA ALA A 392 -7.76 -2.98 1.20
C ALA A 392 -8.94 -2.22 0.59
N TRP A 393 -8.95 -0.90 0.70
CA TRP A 393 -10.05 -0.06 0.19
C TRP A 393 -10.31 -0.25 -1.31
N GLY A 394 -9.26 -0.44 -2.10
CA GLY A 394 -9.39 -0.72 -3.53
C GLY A 394 -9.75 -2.17 -3.87
N ASN A 395 -9.58 -3.14 -2.97
CA ASN A 395 -9.93 -4.55 -3.21
C ASN A 395 -11.44 -4.79 -3.17
N CYS A 396 -12.09 -4.27 -2.12
CA CYS A 396 -13.50 -4.46 -1.82
C CYS A 396 -14.06 -3.23 -1.08
N PRO A 397 -14.33 -2.10 -1.78
CA PRO A 397 -14.80 -0.86 -1.15
C PRO A 397 -16.06 -1.04 -0.30
N GLU A 398 -16.92 -1.98 -0.67
CA GLU A 398 -18.17 -2.31 0.03
C GLU A 398 -17.99 -2.95 1.41
N SER A 399 -16.80 -3.44 1.75
CA SER A 399 -16.49 -3.96 3.10
C SER A 399 -16.35 -2.84 4.13
N PHE A 400 -16.20 -1.58 3.71
CA PHE A 400 -16.01 -0.42 4.57
C PHE A 400 -17.26 0.47 4.50
N ASP A 401 -18.10 0.37 5.53
CA ASP A 401 -19.32 1.18 5.64
C ASP A 401 -19.01 2.67 5.87
N GLU A 402 -20.06 3.51 5.75
CA GLU A 402 -19.94 4.95 5.91
C GLU A 402 -19.43 5.34 7.31
N GLU A 403 -19.88 4.63 8.35
CA GLU A 403 -19.44 4.89 9.73
C GLU A 403 -17.94 4.62 9.91
N MET A 404 -17.42 3.55 9.29
CA MET A 404 -15.98 3.26 9.27
C MET A 404 -15.20 4.35 8.55
N LEU A 405 -15.68 4.80 7.38
CA LEU A 405 -15.00 5.84 6.60
C LEU A 405 -15.03 7.20 7.29
N GLU A 406 -16.12 7.55 8.00
CA GLU A 406 -16.19 8.76 8.81
C GLU A 406 -15.27 8.70 10.03
N LEU A 407 -15.21 7.55 10.70
CA LEU A 407 -14.28 7.35 11.81
C LEU A 407 -12.83 7.44 11.34
N LEU A 408 -12.53 6.82 10.19
CA LEU A 408 -11.24 6.90 9.53
C LEU A 408 -10.87 8.36 9.21
N GLN A 409 -11.78 9.15 8.63
CA GLN A 409 -11.54 10.57 8.31
C GLN A 409 -11.23 11.38 9.58
N ARG A 410 -11.93 11.14 10.70
CA ARG A 410 -11.65 11.80 11.99
C ARG A 410 -10.31 11.37 12.57
N SER A 411 -9.97 10.10 12.45
CA SER A 411 -8.68 9.53 12.85
C SER A 411 -7.51 10.21 12.10
N LEU A 412 -7.64 10.31 10.78
CA LEU A 412 -6.64 10.95 9.91
C LEU A 412 -6.45 12.45 10.22
N ALA A 413 -7.51 13.13 10.62
CA ALA A 413 -7.46 14.56 10.97
C ALA A 413 -6.76 14.84 12.30
N SER A 414 -6.75 13.89 13.23
CA SER A 414 -6.23 14.06 14.60
C SER A 414 -5.58 12.77 15.13
N PRO A 415 -4.42 12.37 14.57
CA PRO A 415 -3.73 11.16 15.00
C PRO A 415 -3.32 11.24 16.47
N GLY A 416 -3.46 10.10 17.18
CA GLY A 416 -3.13 10.02 18.61
C GLY A 416 -4.20 10.51 19.57
N THR A 417 -5.38 10.87 19.08
CA THR A 417 -6.55 11.25 19.87
C THR A 417 -7.57 10.10 19.97
N ASN A 418 -8.66 10.30 20.73
CA ASN A 418 -9.69 9.27 20.90
C ASN A 418 -10.25 8.72 19.58
N PRO A 419 -10.61 9.53 18.55
CA PRO A 419 -11.05 8.98 17.27
C PRO A 419 -10.02 8.05 16.61
N HIS A 420 -8.73 8.30 16.83
CA HIS A 420 -7.68 7.43 16.33
C HIS A 420 -7.64 6.09 17.07
N GLU A 421 -7.74 6.13 18.41
CA GLU A 421 -7.82 4.90 19.23
C GLU A 421 -9.06 4.08 18.87
N ASP A 422 -10.24 4.72 18.75
CA ASP A 422 -11.49 4.07 18.37
C ASP A 422 -11.39 3.41 16.99
N CYS A 423 -10.72 4.07 16.05
CA CYS A 423 -10.46 3.53 14.71
C CYS A 423 -9.55 2.29 14.78
N ILE A 424 -8.46 2.35 15.55
CA ILE A 424 -7.56 1.21 15.77
C ILE A 424 -8.32 0.04 16.40
N GLU A 425 -9.12 0.30 17.44
CA GLU A 425 -9.93 -0.76 18.08
C GLU A 425 -10.89 -1.43 17.12
N ARG A 426 -11.52 -0.65 16.23
CA ARG A 426 -12.42 -1.17 15.21
C ARG A 426 -11.67 -2.01 14.18
N LEU A 427 -10.48 -1.55 13.73
CA LEU A 427 -9.65 -2.27 12.77
C LEU A 427 -9.10 -3.59 13.32
N LEU A 428 -8.70 -3.62 14.58
CA LEU A 428 -8.24 -4.84 15.25
C LEU A 428 -9.33 -5.91 15.41
N ARG A 429 -10.60 -5.51 15.32
CA ARG A 429 -11.77 -6.41 15.33
C ARG A 429 -12.37 -6.65 13.96
N PHE A 430 -11.84 -5.99 12.93
CA PHE A 430 -12.35 -6.12 11.58
C PHE A 430 -11.94 -7.47 10.99
N ASP A 431 -12.91 -8.22 10.47
CA ASP A 431 -12.79 -9.60 10.05
C ASP A 431 -12.99 -9.83 8.53
N GLN A 432 -13.18 -8.73 7.75
CA GLN A 432 -13.50 -8.82 6.32
C GLN A 432 -12.35 -8.35 5.43
N TRP A 433 -11.11 -8.73 5.77
CA TRP A 433 -9.95 -8.42 4.93
C TRP A 433 -9.86 -9.33 3.70
N HIS A 434 -10.42 -10.55 3.78
CA HIS A 434 -10.55 -11.47 2.67
C HIS A 434 -11.57 -10.95 1.64
N TYR A 435 -11.40 -11.31 0.37
CA TYR A 435 -12.34 -10.90 -0.68
C TYR A 435 -12.33 -11.85 -1.87
N THR A 436 -13.35 -11.73 -2.70
CA THR A 436 -13.48 -12.48 -3.95
C THR A 436 -13.69 -11.53 -5.12
N TRP A 437 -12.87 -11.67 -6.17
CA TRP A 437 -13.13 -11.02 -7.45
C TRP A 437 -13.82 -12.01 -8.40
N PRO A 438 -14.87 -11.56 -9.12
CA PRO A 438 -15.66 -12.42 -9.98
C PRO A 438 -15.00 -12.63 -11.35
N THR A 439 -13.75 -13.07 -11.34
CA THR A 439 -13.03 -13.50 -12.54
C THR A 439 -13.46 -14.93 -12.90
N THR A 440 -13.01 -15.45 -14.04
CA THR A 440 -13.28 -16.85 -14.46
C THR A 440 -11.97 -17.57 -14.73
N PRO A 441 -11.51 -18.50 -13.85
CA PRO A 441 -12.02 -18.86 -12.53
C PRO A 441 -12.04 -17.67 -11.54
N ALA A 442 -12.92 -17.73 -10.50
CA ALA A 442 -12.98 -16.70 -9.49
C ALA A 442 -11.67 -16.59 -8.70
N LEU A 443 -11.21 -15.36 -8.45
CA LEU A 443 -10.05 -15.09 -7.60
C LEU A 443 -10.52 -14.92 -6.16
N VAL A 444 -10.12 -15.83 -5.28
CA VAL A 444 -10.43 -15.84 -3.85
C VAL A 444 -9.14 -15.54 -3.09
N VAL A 445 -9.11 -14.41 -2.39
CA VAL A 445 -7.95 -13.96 -1.59
C VAL A 445 -8.30 -14.09 -0.13
N ILE A 446 -7.57 -14.92 0.60
CA ILE A 446 -7.82 -15.19 2.02
C ILE A 446 -6.97 -14.32 2.93
N ASP A 447 -7.53 -13.98 4.09
CA ASP A 447 -6.79 -13.43 5.22
C ASP A 447 -6.24 -14.58 6.08
N SER A 448 -4.95 -14.74 6.13
CA SER A 448 -4.25 -15.73 6.93
C SER A 448 -3.52 -15.12 8.14
N ARG A 449 -3.81 -13.85 8.48
CA ARG A 449 -3.15 -13.14 9.59
C ARG A 449 -4.09 -12.81 10.74
N THR A 450 -5.29 -12.31 10.48
CA THR A 450 -6.23 -11.93 11.55
C THR A 450 -7.11 -13.10 12.02
N HIS A 451 -7.30 -14.10 11.16
CA HIS A 451 -8.12 -15.31 11.43
C HIS A 451 -7.30 -16.55 11.76
N ARG A 452 -6.17 -16.39 12.45
CA ARG A 452 -5.33 -17.54 12.79
C ARG A 452 -5.95 -18.40 13.88
N TRP A 453 -5.91 -19.73 13.69
CA TRP A 453 -6.23 -20.68 14.75
C TRP A 453 -5.19 -20.60 15.86
N ARG A 454 -5.59 -20.19 17.05
CA ARG A 454 -4.73 -20.06 18.22
C ARG A 454 -4.51 -21.44 18.85
N SER A 455 -3.24 -21.81 19.05
CA SER A 455 -2.92 -23.11 19.67
C SER A 455 -3.49 -23.23 21.08
N GLU A 456 -4.28 -24.27 21.33
CA GLU A 456 -4.83 -24.58 22.64
C GLU A 456 -3.81 -25.26 23.56
N SER A 457 -2.78 -25.91 22.99
CA SER A 457 -1.81 -26.69 23.76
C SER A 457 -0.77 -25.84 24.48
N ALA A 458 -0.34 -24.72 23.88
CA ALA A 458 0.55 -23.72 24.51
C ALA A 458 0.42 -22.39 23.78
N ALA A 459 0.39 -21.27 24.52
CA ALA A 459 0.27 -19.92 23.96
C ALA A 459 1.45 -19.52 23.06
N SER A 460 2.65 -20.05 23.33
CA SER A 460 3.88 -19.77 22.59
C SER A 460 4.02 -20.58 21.30
N LYS A 461 3.18 -21.60 21.07
CA LYS A 461 3.21 -22.35 19.80
C LYS A 461 2.65 -21.50 18.67
N PRO A 462 3.21 -21.66 17.45
CA PRO A 462 2.69 -20.99 16.26
C PRO A 462 1.20 -21.29 16.06
N SER A 463 0.44 -20.26 15.74
CA SER A 463 -0.96 -20.35 15.34
C SER A 463 -1.08 -21.03 13.98
N GLY A 464 -2.21 -21.73 13.73
CA GLY A 464 -2.52 -22.28 12.42
C GLY A 464 -2.85 -21.20 11.40
N LEU A 465 -3.03 -21.56 10.15
CA LEU A 465 -3.27 -20.65 9.05
C LEU A 465 -4.60 -19.89 9.20
N MET A 466 -5.65 -20.62 9.55
CA MET A 466 -7.02 -20.09 9.72
C MET A 466 -7.71 -20.81 10.88
N ASP A 467 -8.60 -20.13 11.55
CA ASP A 467 -9.49 -20.73 12.54
C ASP A 467 -10.65 -21.49 11.88
N TRP A 468 -11.48 -22.11 12.71
CA TRP A 468 -12.57 -22.93 12.23
C TRP A 468 -13.68 -22.11 11.55
N GLU A 469 -13.95 -20.92 12.01
CA GLU A 469 -14.97 -20.02 11.46
C GLU A 469 -14.56 -19.57 10.06
N ALA A 470 -13.34 -19.05 9.92
CA ALA A 470 -12.79 -18.64 8.62
C ALA A 470 -12.67 -19.81 7.61
N LEU A 471 -12.34 -21.04 8.09
CA LEU A 471 -12.34 -22.22 7.22
C LEU A 471 -13.75 -22.57 6.75
N THR A 472 -14.76 -22.42 7.60
CA THR A 472 -16.15 -22.67 7.24
C THR A 472 -16.64 -21.67 6.21
N ASP A 473 -16.33 -20.40 6.38
CA ASP A 473 -16.68 -19.33 5.43
C ASP A 473 -15.96 -19.50 4.10
N LEU A 474 -14.69 -19.90 4.13
CA LEU A 474 -13.95 -20.28 2.93
C LEU A 474 -14.61 -21.44 2.22
N GLN A 475 -15.02 -22.50 2.95
CA GLN A 475 -15.72 -23.65 2.39
C GLN A 475 -17.03 -23.23 1.69
N GLN A 476 -17.81 -22.33 2.29
CA GLN A 476 -19.02 -21.78 1.67
C GLN A 476 -18.68 -20.96 0.41
N THR A 477 -17.63 -20.16 0.46
CA THR A 477 -17.16 -19.37 -0.68
C THR A 477 -16.73 -20.25 -1.86
N LEU A 478 -16.11 -21.40 -1.58
CA LEU A 478 -15.64 -22.34 -2.60
C LEU A 478 -16.75 -23.26 -3.15
N ARG A 479 -17.84 -23.38 -2.38
CA ARG A 479 -18.95 -24.29 -2.74
C ARG A 479 -19.55 -23.91 -4.09
N ASP A 480 -19.92 -24.94 -4.85
CA ASP A 480 -20.57 -24.84 -6.17
C ASP A 480 -19.74 -24.09 -7.24
N ARG A 481 -18.47 -23.84 -7.01
CA ARG A 481 -17.55 -23.29 -7.99
C ARG A 481 -16.73 -24.40 -8.65
N PRO A 482 -16.76 -24.54 -9.98
CA PRO A 482 -16.04 -25.62 -10.68
C PRO A 482 -14.52 -25.45 -10.59
N ALA A 483 -14.04 -24.21 -10.43
CA ALA A 483 -12.63 -23.87 -10.25
C ALA A 483 -12.49 -22.50 -9.57
N VAL A 484 -11.41 -22.31 -8.81
CA VAL A 484 -11.03 -21.03 -8.18
C VAL A 484 -9.51 -20.85 -8.26
N LEU A 485 -9.10 -19.60 -8.20
CA LEU A 485 -7.73 -19.19 -7.95
C LEU A 485 -7.67 -18.75 -6.48
N LEU A 486 -7.10 -19.60 -5.62
CA LEU A 486 -6.97 -19.33 -4.19
C LEU A 486 -5.61 -18.68 -3.92
N VAL A 487 -5.61 -17.53 -3.26
CA VAL A 487 -4.41 -16.77 -2.87
C VAL A 487 -4.33 -16.71 -1.36
N SER A 488 -3.17 -17.10 -0.83
CA SER A 488 -2.83 -16.99 0.60
C SER A 488 -1.54 -16.18 0.76
N PRO A 489 -1.47 -15.21 1.68
CA PRO A 489 -0.23 -14.51 2.02
C PRO A 489 0.82 -15.49 2.56
N ALA A 490 0.46 -16.30 3.54
CA ALA A 490 1.34 -17.31 4.12
C ALA A 490 1.35 -18.59 3.26
N PRO A 491 2.54 -19.16 2.96
CA PRO A 491 2.63 -20.41 2.19
C PRO A 491 2.07 -21.58 3.01
N VAL A 492 1.10 -22.30 2.45
CA VAL A 492 0.45 -23.46 3.10
C VAL A 492 1.46 -24.57 3.39
N SER A 493 2.43 -24.79 2.49
CA SER A 493 3.46 -25.81 2.65
C SER A 493 4.47 -25.48 3.77
N TYR A 494 4.76 -24.22 4.03
CA TYR A 494 5.71 -23.79 5.06
C TYR A 494 5.19 -24.05 6.48
N THR A 495 3.90 -23.88 6.71
CA THR A 495 3.25 -24.22 7.99
C THR A 495 3.34 -25.70 8.32
N HIS A 496 3.31 -26.58 7.32
CA HIS A 496 3.49 -28.03 7.52
C HIS A 496 4.95 -28.41 7.77
N LEU A 497 5.93 -27.79 7.10
CA LEU A 497 7.36 -28.07 7.31
C LEU A 497 7.82 -27.66 8.70
N ARG A 498 7.43 -26.47 9.21
CA ARG A 498 7.76 -26.07 10.59
C ARG A 498 7.09 -26.95 11.65
N ALA A 499 5.90 -27.47 11.42
CA ALA A 499 5.26 -28.40 12.34
C ALA A 499 6.02 -29.72 12.44
N HIS A 500 6.77 -30.12 11.41
CA HIS A 500 7.62 -31.32 11.41
C HIS A 500 9.03 -31.06 11.97
N GLU A 501 9.60 -29.86 11.76
CA GLU A 501 10.94 -29.49 12.28
C GLU A 501 10.96 -29.29 13.80
N THR A 502 9.84 -28.94 14.42
CA THR A 502 9.72 -28.86 15.88
C THR A 502 9.43 -30.20 16.56
N ALA A 503 9.32 -31.29 15.80
CA ALA A 503 9.10 -32.66 16.31
C ALA A 503 10.40 -33.51 16.33
N LEU A 504 11.54 -32.93 15.98
CA LEU A 504 12.90 -33.48 16.15
C LEU A 504 13.64 -32.68 17.21
#